data_449265f26cb864e0fceb76d0730a8195
#
_entry.id   449265f26cb864e0fceb76d0730a8195
#
_cell.length_a   1.000
_cell.length_b   1.000
_cell.length_c   1.000
_cell.angle_alpha   90.00
_cell.angle_beta   90.00
_cell.angle_gamma   90.00
#
_symmetry.space_group_name_H-M   'P 1'
#
loop_
_entity.id
_entity.type
_entity.pdbx_description
1 polymer ?
#
loop_
_entity_poly.entity_id
_entity_poly.type
_entity_poly.pdbx_seq_one_letter_code
_entity_poly.pdbx_strand_id
1 'polypeptide(L)'
;MGGSSSIRGVIGRLGELWQHTPLAFWLVLAACLYFAVMAVRLTIIDVRHHLLPNRIVFPSYGVAGVLLLAAAALAWASPLPDAGGGTGFLSTPAVRVVAGAGILWLFYFVLRFVYPPGMGFGDVKLAGVLGMYLGYLSWGHLFAGTFLAFLLGGLWSLTLLAARRGTLKSSIPFGPFMLAGAAAAMLLPA
;
A
#
# COMPACT_ATOMS: atom_id res chain seq x y z
N MET A 1 -5.69 -30.07 -16.52
CA MET A 1 -5.21 -28.81 -17.09
C MET A 1 -5.21 -27.80 -15.96
N GLY A 2 -4.06 -27.58 -15.37
CA GLY A 2 -3.91 -26.68 -14.20
C GLY A 2 -4.06 -25.24 -14.62
N GLY A 3 -5.15 -24.59 -14.21
CA GLY A 3 -5.31 -23.16 -14.30
C GLY A 3 -4.31 -22.49 -13.38
N SER A 4 -3.37 -21.75 -13.92
CA SER A 4 -2.42 -20.94 -13.17
C SER A 4 -3.22 -19.95 -12.31
N SER A 5 -3.18 -20.15 -10.99
CA SER A 5 -3.56 -19.12 -10.00
C SER A 5 -2.52 -18.01 -10.04
N SER A 6 -2.43 -17.33 -11.19
CA SER A 6 -1.60 -16.13 -11.33
C SER A 6 -2.17 -15.09 -10.40
N ILE A 7 -1.43 -14.77 -9.36
CA ILE A 7 -1.76 -13.70 -8.43
C ILE A 7 -1.84 -12.42 -9.26
N ARG A 8 -3.06 -11.91 -9.41
CA ARG A 8 -3.35 -10.78 -10.29
C ARG A 8 -3.30 -9.50 -9.46
N GLY A 9 -2.69 -8.45 -10.01
CA GLY A 9 -2.75 -7.11 -9.42
C GLY A 9 -4.20 -6.61 -9.28
N VAL A 10 -4.34 -5.36 -8.83
CA VAL A 10 -5.66 -4.77 -8.56
C VAL A 10 -6.65 -4.90 -9.72
N ILE A 11 -6.16 -4.79 -10.97
CA ILE A 11 -7.01 -4.89 -12.18
C ILE A 11 -7.61 -6.28 -12.32
N GLY A 12 -6.81 -7.33 -12.16
CA GLY A 12 -7.30 -8.71 -12.20
C GLY A 12 -8.30 -9.01 -11.09
N ARG A 13 -8.02 -8.50 -9.88
CA ARG A 13 -8.93 -8.65 -8.73
C ARG A 13 -10.28 -7.95 -8.97
N LEU A 14 -10.27 -6.75 -9.54
CA LEU A 14 -11.50 -6.04 -9.91
C LEU A 14 -12.30 -6.83 -10.95
N GLY A 15 -11.66 -7.43 -11.95
CA GLY A 15 -12.35 -8.25 -12.95
C GLY A 15 -13.05 -9.47 -12.35
N GLU A 16 -12.42 -10.17 -11.41
CA GLU A 16 -13.03 -11.29 -10.68
C GLU A 16 -14.23 -10.84 -9.83
N LEU A 17 -14.06 -9.76 -9.09
CA LEU A 17 -15.11 -9.22 -8.22
C LEU A 17 -16.33 -8.74 -9.03
N TRP A 18 -16.11 -8.15 -10.21
CA TRP A 18 -17.20 -7.73 -11.08
C TRP A 18 -18.13 -8.87 -11.47
N GLN A 19 -17.57 -10.05 -11.77
CA GLN A 19 -18.32 -11.22 -12.20
C GLN A 19 -19.07 -11.91 -11.07
N HIS A 20 -18.53 -11.92 -9.86
CA HIS A 20 -19.03 -12.74 -8.75
C HIS A 20 -19.62 -11.94 -7.58
N THR A 21 -19.11 -10.74 -7.31
CA THR A 21 -19.50 -9.90 -6.17
C THR A 21 -19.48 -8.41 -6.52
N PRO A 22 -20.50 -7.91 -7.25
CA PRO A 22 -20.51 -6.52 -7.72
C PRO A 22 -20.37 -5.49 -6.59
N LEU A 23 -20.94 -5.75 -5.40
CA LEU A 23 -20.78 -4.86 -4.25
C LEU A 23 -19.32 -4.78 -3.79
N ALA A 24 -18.62 -5.90 -3.72
CA ALA A 24 -17.19 -5.91 -3.36
C ALA A 24 -16.34 -5.17 -4.42
N PHE A 25 -16.69 -5.32 -5.70
CA PHE A 25 -16.06 -4.55 -6.78
C PHE A 25 -16.16 -3.04 -6.53
N TRP A 26 -17.36 -2.52 -6.25
CA TRP A 26 -17.54 -1.08 -6.02
C TRP A 26 -16.81 -0.58 -4.79
N LEU A 27 -16.72 -1.39 -3.73
CA LEU A 27 -15.98 -1.05 -2.52
C LEU A 27 -14.47 -0.96 -2.79
N VAL A 28 -13.90 -1.92 -3.52
CA VAL A 28 -12.47 -1.90 -3.89
C VAL A 28 -12.19 -0.76 -4.86
N LEU A 29 -13.06 -0.51 -5.82
CA LEU A 29 -12.92 0.63 -6.74
C LEU A 29 -12.93 1.96 -5.97
N ALA A 30 -13.87 2.13 -5.03
CA ALA A 30 -13.93 3.31 -4.18
C ALA A 30 -12.66 3.47 -3.34
N ALA A 31 -12.12 2.36 -2.78
CA ALA A 31 -10.86 2.37 -2.06
C ALA A 31 -9.69 2.81 -2.96
N CYS A 32 -9.61 2.30 -4.20
CA CYS A 32 -8.56 2.69 -5.16
C CYS A 32 -8.67 4.17 -5.57
N LEU A 33 -9.88 4.68 -5.80
CA LEU A 33 -10.10 6.09 -6.10
C LEU A 33 -9.71 6.99 -4.92
N TYR A 34 -10.10 6.59 -3.70
CA TYR A 34 -9.68 7.27 -2.50
C TYR A 34 -8.15 7.27 -2.34
N PHE A 35 -7.50 6.12 -2.57
CA PHE A 35 -6.03 6.01 -2.58
C PHE A 35 -5.41 7.00 -3.56
N ALA A 36 -5.91 7.08 -4.80
CA ALA A 36 -5.37 7.99 -5.81
C ALA A 36 -5.47 9.46 -5.37
N VAL A 37 -6.63 9.87 -4.85
CA VAL A 37 -6.83 11.25 -4.35
C VAL A 37 -5.92 11.53 -3.15
N MET A 38 -5.85 10.61 -2.19
CA MET A 38 -4.97 10.70 -1.02
C MET A 38 -3.50 10.79 -1.46
N ALA A 39 -3.06 9.93 -2.38
CA ALA A 39 -1.69 9.89 -2.87
C ALA A 39 -1.28 11.21 -3.51
N VAL A 40 -2.11 11.77 -4.39
CA VAL A 40 -1.83 13.06 -5.02
C VAL A 40 -1.75 14.17 -3.98
N ARG A 41 -2.72 14.24 -3.06
CA ARG A 41 -2.74 15.29 -2.02
C ARG A 41 -1.54 15.20 -1.09
N LEU A 42 -1.22 14.02 -0.60
CA LEU A 42 -0.08 13.82 0.30
C LEU A 42 1.24 14.09 -0.41
N THR A 43 1.41 13.66 -1.67
CA THR A 43 2.61 13.94 -2.45
C THR A 43 2.82 15.46 -2.61
N ILE A 44 1.77 16.21 -2.97
CA ILE A 44 1.88 17.68 -3.13
C ILE A 44 2.25 18.34 -1.80
N ILE A 45 1.65 17.91 -0.70
CA ILE A 45 1.92 18.50 0.62
C ILE A 45 3.33 18.12 1.09
N ASP A 46 3.74 16.87 0.93
CA ASP A 46 5.03 16.40 1.38
C ASP A 46 6.19 17.04 0.60
N VAL A 47 6.06 17.18 -0.71
CA VAL A 47 7.04 17.89 -1.55
C VAL A 47 7.16 19.37 -1.18
N ARG A 48 6.07 20.03 -0.76
CA ARG A 48 6.08 21.46 -0.44
C ARG A 48 6.49 21.76 1.01
N HIS A 49 6.08 20.91 1.93
CA HIS A 49 6.17 21.20 3.37
C HIS A 49 7.01 20.18 4.14
N HIS A 50 7.44 19.07 3.52
CA HIS A 50 8.12 17.94 4.17
C HIS A 50 7.37 17.43 5.40
N LEU A 51 6.03 17.43 5.34
CA LEU A 51 5.14 17.05 6.42
C LEU A 51 3.96 16.25 5.88
N LEU A 52 3.66 15.12 6.52
CA LEU A 52 2.45 14.35 6.27
C LEU A 52 1.39 14.71 7.31
N PRO A 53 0.32 15.45 6.93
CA PRO A 53 -0.66 15.95 7.89
C PRO A 53 -1.53 14.81 8.44
N ASN A 54 -1.61 14.76 9.76
CA ASN A 54 -2.45 13.79 10.48
C ASN A 54 -3.93 13.84 10.05
N ARG A 55 -4.41 15.03 9.65
CA ARG A 55 -5.80 15.25 9.19
C ARG A 55 -6.15 14.48 7.91
N ILE A 56 -5.16 14.02 7.16
CA ILE A 56 -5.37 13.16 5.97
C ILE A 56 -5.06 11.72 6.30
N VAL A 57 -3.93 11.45 6.97
CA VAL A 57 -3.47 10.09 7.22
C VAL A 57 -4.41 9.32 8.16
N PHE A 58 -4.87 9.92 9.27
CA PHE A 58 -5.74 9.21 10.22
C PHE A 58 -7.12 8.84 9.64
N PRO A 59 -7.85 9.75 8.97
CA PRO A 59 -9.09 9.36 8.31
C PRO A 59 -8.90 8.27 7.26
N SER A 60 -7.72 8.21 6.62
CA SER A 60 -7.43 7.19 5.61
C SER A 60 -7.40 5.78 6.19
N TYR A 61 -7.02 5.60 7.45
CA TYR A 61 -7.16 4.29 8.14
C TYR A 61 -8.63 3.86 8.23
N GLY A 62 -9.50 4.79 8.61
CA GLY A 62 -10.94 4.50 8.71
C GLY A 62 -11.55 4.18 7.35
N VAL A 63 -11.31 5.04 6.36
CA VAL A 63 -11.88 4.86 5.01
C VAL A 63 -11.34 3.60 4.34
N ALA A 64 -10.02 3.42 4.30
CA ALA A 64 -9.40 2.24 3.71
C ALA A 64 -9.80 0.97 4.47
N GLY A 65 -9.77 1.01 5.80
CA GLY A 65 -10.13 -0.13 6.64
C GLY A 65 -11.58 -0.57 6.39
N VAL A 66 -12.54 0.35 6.44
CA VAL A 66 -13.96 0.01 6.21
C VAL A 66 -14.16 -0.54 4.80
N LEU A 67 -13.65 0.13 3.76
CA LEU A 67 -13.87 -0.29 2.39
C LEU A 67 -13.22 -1.64 2.08
N LEU A 68 -11.96 -1.83 2.49
CA LEU A 68 -11.24 -3.06 2.19
C LEU A 68 -11.70 -4.25 3.04
N LEU A 69 -12.02 -4.03 4.33
CA LEU A 69 -12.54 -5.10 5.19
C LEU A 69 -13.96 -5.50 4.80
N ALA A 70 -14.82 -4.54 4.44
CA ALA A 70 -16.15 -4.85 3.92
C ALA A 70 -16.06 -5.62 2.59
N ALA A 71 -15.20 -5.22 1.68
CA ALA A 71 -14.95 -5.95 0.44
C ALA A 71 -14.42 -7.37 0.71
N ALA A 72 -13.50 -7.53 1.66
CA ALA A 72 -12.97 -8.83 2.07
C ALA A 72 -14.06 -9.73 2.68
N ALA A 73 -14.93 -9.17 3.52
CA ALA A 73 -16.04 -9.92 4.13
C ALA A 73 -17.07 -10.37 3.09
N LEU A 74 -17.43 -9.51 2.14
CA LEU A 74 -18.33 -9.87 1.04
C LEU A 74 -17.73 -10.95 0.13
N ALA A 75 -16.44 -10.83 -0.20
CA ALA A 75 -15.75 -11.85 -0.98
C ALA A 75 -15.66 -13.20 -0.24
N TRP A 76 -15.52 -13.19 1.08
CA TRP A 76 -15.52 -14.39 1.91
C TRP A 76 -16.89 -15.08 1.95
N ALA A 77 -17.96 -14.29 1.99
CA ALA A 77 -19.33 -14.82 2.01
C ALA A 77 -19.80 -15.38 0.66
N SER A 78 -19.05 -15.15 -0.41
CA SER A 78 -19.38 -15.62 -1.76
C SER A 78 -18.66 -16.91 -2.08
N PRO A 79 -19.28 -17.85 -2.83
CA PRO A 79 -18.66 -19.12 -3.19
C PRO A 79 -17.60 -18.97 -4.30
N LEU A 80 -16.63 -18.06 -4.08
CA LEU A 80 -15.48 -17.91 -4.96
C LEU A 80 -14.46 -19.02 -4.63
N PRO A 81 -14.07 -19.86 -5.59
CA PRO A 81 -13.15 -20.99 -5.36
C PRO A 81 -11.78 -20.57 -4.79
N ASP A 82 -11.38 -19.32 -5.00
CA ASP A 82 -10.02 -18.82 -4.71
C ASP A 82 -9.97 -17.49 -3.96
N ALA A 83 -10.99 -17.17 -3.15
CA ALA A 83 -10.99 -15.90 -2.37
C ALA A 83 -9.80 -15.74 -1.40
N GLY A 84 -8.98 -16.75 -1.27
CA GLY A 84 -7.87 -16.74 -0.30
C GLY A 84 -6.64 -17.55 -0.65
N GLY A 85 -6.30 -17.84 -1.87
CA GLY A 85 -4.95 -18.37 -2.24
C GLY A 85 -4.26 -19.37 -1.28
N GLY A 86 -4.97 -19.96 -0.34
CA GLY A 86 -4.46 -20.89 0.67
C GLY A 86 -5.50 -21.19 1.74
N THR A 87 -5.44 -22.38 2.34
CA THR A 87 -6.36 -22.87 3.37
C THR A 87 -6.07 -22.33 4.77
N GLY A 88 -5.08 -21.46 4.92
CA GLY A 88 -4.64 -20.94 6.22
C GLY A 88 -5.32 -19.63 6.63
N PHE A 89 -5.46 -19.40 7.94
CA PHE A 89 -5.99 -18.15 8.52
C PHE A 89 -5.30 -16.90 7.98
N LEU A 90 -3.97 -16.94 7.79
CA LEU A 90 -3.16 -15.82 7.27
C LEU A 90 -3.38 -15.55 5.77
N SER A 91 -4.09 -16.42 5.04
CA SER A 91 -4.40 -16.22 3.63
C SER A 91 -5.70 -15.44 3.41
N THR A 92 -6.51 -15.26 4.45
CA THR A 92 -7.76 -14.52 4.35
C THR A 92 -7.49 -13.03 4.07
N PRO A 93 -8.19 -12.40 3.10
CA PRO A 93 -7.96 -10.99 2.76
C PRO A 93 -8.13 -10.04 3.95
N ALA A 94 -9.11 -10.28 4.82
CA ALA A 94 -9.34 -9.46 6.01
C ALA A 94 -8.14 -9.50 6.98
N VAL A 95 -7.58 -10.68 7.22
CA VAL A 95 -6.39 -10.83 8.08
C VAL A 95 -5.19 -10.14 7.45
N ARG A 96 -5.01 -10.27 6.13
CA ARG A 96 -3.91 -9.61 5.42
C ARG A 96 -4.01 -8.09 5.47
N VAL A 97 -5.21 -7.52 5.40
CA VAL A 97 -5.41 -6.06 5.54
C VAL A 97 -4.91 -5.58 6.90
N VAL A 98 -5.34 -6.22 7.98
CA VAL A 98 -4.96 -5.82 9.35
C VAL A 98 -3.49 -6.12 9.62
N ALA A 99 -3.03 -7.32 9.30
CA ALA A 99 -1.65 -7.72 9.51
C ALA A 99 -0.68 -6.92 8.63
N GLY A 100 -1.06 -6.64 7.37
CA GLY A 100 -0.26 -5.80 6.46
C GLY A 100 -0.09 -4.39 6.99
N ALA A 101 -1.16 -3.79 7.53
CA ALA A 101 -1.07 -2.50 8.20
C ALA A 101 -0.09 -2.54 9.38
N GLY A 102 -0.23 -3.53 10.26
CA GLY A 102 0.64 -3.68 11.43
C GLY A 102 2.10 -3.95 11.06
N ILE A 103 2.34 -4.84 10.11
CA ILE A 103 3.68 -5.21 9.65
C ILE A 103 4.40 -4.01 9.05
N LEU A 104 3.78 -3.27 8.12
CA LEU A 104 4.43 -2.11 7.53
C LEU A 104 4.60 -0.98 8.53
N TRP A 105 3.60 -0.73 9.38
CA TRP A 105 3.73 0.26 10.44
C TRP A 105 4.91 -0.07 11.37
N LEU A 106 5.00 -1.32 11.82
CA LEU A 106 6.08 -1.78 12.71
C LEU A 106 7.44 -1.71 12.00
N PHE A 107 7.52 -2.17 10.74
CA PHE A 107 8.75 -2.13 9.96
C PHE A 107 9.30 -0.71 9.84
N TYR A 108 8.46 0.25 9.41
CA TYR A 108 8.87 1.65 9.29
C TYR A 108 9.10 2.31 10.66
N PHE A 109 8.37 1.90 11.69
CA PHE A 109 8.64 2.34 13.06
C PHE A 109 10.02 1.91 13.55
N VAL A 110 10.41 0.65 13.30
CA VAL A 110 11.75 0.14 13.65
C VAL A 110 12.83 0.89 12.88
N LEU A 111 12.65 1.13 11.58
CA LEU A 111 13.62 1.92 10.80
C LEU A 111 13.80 3.32 11.38
N ARG A 112 12.71 3.98 11.72
CA ARG A 112 12.75 5.28 12.38
C ARG A 112 13.40 5.21 13.77
N PHE A 113 13.14 4.16 14.53
CA PHE A 113 13.73 3.98 15.85
C PHE A 113 15.25 3.81 15.78
N VAL A 114 15.73 3.05 14.78
CA VAL A 114 17.17 2.84 14.54
C VAL A 114 17.86 4.10 14.03
N TYR A 115 17.20 4.87 13.15
CA TYR A 115 17.77 6.09 12.57
C TYR A 115 16.74 7.23 12.48
N PRO A 116 16.45 7.90 13.61
CA PRO A 116 15.43 8.96 13.67
C PRO A 116 15.58 10.11 12.67
N PRO A 117 16.82 10.57 12.32
CA PRO A 117 16.99 11.65 11.35
C PRO A 117 16.62 11.26 9.92
N GLY A 118 16.61 9.97 9.60
CA GLY A 118 16.41 9.46 8.22
C GLY A 118 14.96 9.33 7.80
N MET A 119 14.00 9.38 8.74
CA MET A 119 12.60 9.10 8.42
C MET A 119 11.62 9.91 9.27
N GLY A 120 10.64 10.53 8.64
CA GLY A 120 9.56 11.24 9.31
C GLY A 120 8.60 10.29 10.06
N PHE A 121 8.03 10.74 11.18
CA PHE A 121 6.97 9.95 11.85
C PHE A 121 5.68 9.88 11.02
N GLY A 122 5.52 10.79 10.07
CA GLY A 122 4.47 10.78 9.08
C GLY A 122 4.53 9.55 8.16
N ASP A 123 5.75 9.17 7.73
CA ASP A 123 5.98 8.01 6.87
C ASP A 123 5.61 6.70 7.57
N VAL A 124 5.91 6.59 8.88
CA VAL A 124 5.50 5.44 9.70
C VAL A 124 3.98 5.29 9.73
N LYS A 125 3.25 6.39 9.88
CA LYS A 125 1.78 6.37 9.85
C LYS A 125 1.25 6.05 8.46
N LEU A 126 1.84 6.63 7.42
CA LEU A 126 1.46 6.34 6.04
C LEU A 126 1.67 4.87 5.70
N ALA A 127 2.77 4.27 6.17
CA ALA A 127 3.09 2.87 5.94
C ALA A 127 1.97 1.92 6.39
N GLY A 128 1.32 2.19 7.52
CA GLY A 128 0.18 1.38 7.95
C GLY A 128 -1.01 1.45 7.00
N VAL A 129 -1.33 2.63 6.45
CA VAL A 129 -2.38 2.77 5.42
C VAL A 129 -2.01 2.00 4.17
N LEU A 130 -0.78 2.14 3.68
CA LEU A 130 -0.31 1.40 2.50
C LEU A 130 -0.32 -0.11 2.73
N GLY A 131 0.00 -0.54 3.96
CA GLY A 131 -0.07 -1.93 4.37
C GLY A 131 -1.47 -2.53 4.24
N MET A 132 -2.54 -1.76 4.47
CA MET A 132 -3.91 -2.22 4.23
C MET A 132 -4.15 -2.52 2.75
N TYR A 133 -3.81 -1.59 1.85
CA TYR A 133 -4.01 -1.76 0.40
C TYR A 133 -3.21 -2.93 -0.16
N LEU A 134 -1.92 -2.98 0.15
CA LEU A 134 -1.02 -4.00 -0.36
C LEU A 134 -1.34 -5.37 0.24
N GLY A 135 -1.65 -5.42 1.53
CA GLY A 135 -2.07 -6.63 2.23
C GLY A 135 -3.39 -7.20 1.70
N TYR A 136 -4.34 -6.34 1.30
CA TYR A 136 -5.58 -6.79 0.67
C TYR A 136 -5.30 -7.62 -0.59
N LEU A 137 -4.33 -7.22 -1.40
CA LEU A 137 -3.96 -7.93 -2.62
C LEU A 137 -3.21 -9.23 -2.30
N SER A 138 -2.02 -9.13 -1.72
CA SER A 138 -1.24 -10.30 -1.28
C SER A 138 -0.03 -9.90 -0.45
N TRP A 139 0.63 -10.88 0.17
CA TRP A 139 1.93 -10.69 0.82
C TRP A 139 3.02 -10.28 -0.18
N GLY A 140 2.96 -10.79 -1.41
CA GLY A 140 3.89 -10.40 -2.48
C GLY A 140 3.80 -8.92 -2.83
N HIS A 141 2.58 -8.36 -2.91
CA HIS A 141 2.38 -6.93 -3.16
C HIS A 141 2.90 -6.07 -2.00
N LEU A 142 2.74 -6.52 -0.75
CA LEU A 142 3.26 -5.83 0.43
C LEU A 142 4.78 -5.72 0.37
N PHE A 143 5.46 -6.81 0.02
CA PHE A 143 6.90 -6.81 -0.16
C PHE A 143 7.32 -5.96 -1.37
N ALA A 144 6.67 -6.15 -2.53
CA ALA A 144 6.99 -5.42 -3.76
C ALA A 144 6.81 -3.90 -3.59
N GLY A 145 5.70 -3.45 -2.96
CA GLY A 145 5.46 -2.04 -2.72
C GLY A 145 6.49 -1.39 -1.82
N THR A 146 6.88 -2.11 -0.76
CA THR A 146 7.95 -1.64 0.13
C THR A 146 9.29 -1.59 -0.59
N PHE A 147 9.64 -2.64 -1.33
CA PHE A 147 10.88 -2.70 -2.10
C PHE A 147 10.94 -1.58 -3.15
N LEU A 148 9.87 -1.37 -3.92
CA LEU A 148 9.80 -0.31 -4.92
C LEU A 148 9.90 1.09 -4.29
N ALA A 149 9.32 1.31 -3.11
CA ALA A 149 9.45 2.59 -2.41
C ALA A 149 10.92 2.91 -2.09
N PHE A 150 11.65 1.94 -1.54
CA PHE A 150 13.08 2.10 -1.26
C PHE A 150 13.94 2.19 -2.53
N LEU A 151 13.60 1.42 -3.54
CA LEU A 151 14.29 1.46 -4.84
C LEU A 151 14.15 2.85 -5.49
N LEU A 152 12.93 3.37 -5.57
CA LEU A 152 12.66 4.69 -6.15
C LEU A 152 13.32 5.81 -5.34
N GLY A 153 13.19 5.78 -4.01
CA GLY A 153 13.81 6.76 -3.12
C GLY A 153 15.34 6.71 -3.17
N GLY A 154 15.91 5.51 -3.19
CA GLY A 154 17.36 5.30 -3.30
C GLY A 154 17.90 5.76 -4.65
N LEU A 155 17.22 5.43 -5.75
CA LEU A 155 17.62 5.84 -7.10
C LEU A 155 17.55 7.37 -7.23
N TRP A 156 16.51 8.00 -6.69
CA TRP A 156 16.40 9.44 -6.64
C TRP A 156 17.53 10.09 -5.83
N SER A 157 17.85 9.55 -4.68
CA SER A 157 18.96 10.03 -3.84
C SER A 157 20.30 9.93 -4.57
N LEU A 158 20.54 8.82 -5.29
CA LEU A 158 21.75 8.62 -6.09
C LEU A 158 21.83 9.63 -7.26
N THR A 159 20.72 9.92 -7.93
CA THR A 159 20.69 10.89 -9.03
C THR A 159 21.00 12.30 -8.54
N LEU A 160 20.47 12.70 -7.36
CA LEU A 160 20.79 14.00 -6.76
C LEU A 160 22.27 14.11 -6.36
N LEU A 161 22.83 13.04 -5.81
CA LEU A 161 24.25 12.98 -5.43
C LEU A 161 25.15 13.05 -6.65
N ALA A 162 24.86 12.27 -7.70
CA ALA A 162 25.61 12.28 -8.95
C ALA A 162 25.55 13.64 -9.66
N ALA A 163 24.39 14.30 -9.61
CA ALA A 163 24.22 15.66 -10.15
C ALA A 163 24.85 16.76 -9.30
N ARG A 164 25.49 16.42 -8.18
CA ARG A 164 26.05 17.37 -7.18
C ARG A 164 25.02 18.41 -6.69
N ARG A 165 23.72 18.11 -6.81
CA ARG A 165 22.63 18.99 -6.39
C ARG A 165 22.08 18.66 -5.00
N GLY A 166 22.62 17.63 -4.33
CA GLY A 166 22.27 17.22 -2.98
C GLY A 166 23.49 16.82 -2.18
N THR A 167 23.39 16.89 -0.87
CA THR A 167 24.35 16.32 0.06
C THR A 167 23.71 15.11 0.77
N LEU A 168 24.51 14.27 1.40
CA LEU A 168 24.01 13.14 2.22
C LEU A 168 23.12 13.58 3.39
N LYS A 169 23.08 14.90 3.68
CA LYS A 169 22.24 15.52 4.72
C LYS A 169 20.97 16.18 4.14
N SER A 170 20.75 16.13 2.83
CA SER A 170 19.53 16.70 2.24
C SER A 170 18.32 15.91 2.69
N SER A 171 17.37 16.58 3.34
CA SER A 171 16.08 15.99 3.70
C SER A 171 15.25 15.80 2.43
N ILE A 172 15.09 14.56 1.99
CA ILE A 172 14.24 14.18 0.84
C ILE A 172 12.92 13.68 1.38
N PRO A 173 11.76 14.20 0.92
CA PRO A 173 10.47 13.69 1.32
C PRO A 173 10.32 12.24 0.83
N PHE A 174 10.17 11.28 1.74
CA PHE A 174 10.09 9.86 1.40
C PHE A 174 8.66 9.41 1.06
N GLY A 175 7.65 10.13 1.55
CA GLY A 175 6.24 9.84 1.31
C GLY A 175 5.85 9.63 -0.16
N PRO A 176 6.28 10.49 -1.11
CA PRO A 176 6.00 10.32 -2.53
C PRO A 176 6.50 8.98 -3.09
N PHE A 177 7.68 8.52 -2.66
CA PHE A 177 8.24 7.25 -3.11
C PHE A 177 7.48 6.05 -2.54
N MET A 178 7.00 6.16 -1.29
CA MET A 178 6.14 5.15 -0.69
C MET A 178 4.82 5.03 -1.46
N LEU A 179 4.19 6.15 -1.77
CA LEU A 179 2.93 6.19 -2.53
C LEU A 179 3.11 5.67 -3.96
N ALA A 180 4.19 6.08 -4.64
CA ALA A 180 4.50 5.61 -5.98
C ALA A 180 4.84 4.11 -6.00
N GLY A 181 5.63 3.63 -5.04
CA GLY A 181 5.97 2.22 -4.89
C GLY A 181 4.75 1.35 -4.63
N ALA A 182 3.85 1.81 -3.76
CA ALA A 182 2.59 1.12 -3.50
C ALA A 182 1.69 1.11 -4.73
N ALA A 183 1.52 2.25 -5.42
CA ALA A 183 0.73 2.33 -6.65
C ALA A 183 1.28 1.40 -7.75
N ALA A 184 2.59 1.41 -7.94
CA ALA A 184 3.25 0.53 -8.91
C ALA A 184 3.05 -0.95 -8.55
N ALA A 185 3.23 -1.32 -7.28
CA ALA A 185 3.00 -2.69 -6.82
C ALA A 185 1.56 -3.14 -7.03
N MET A 186 0.57 -2.28 -6.78
CA MET A 186 -0.85 -2.61 -7.01
C MET A 186 -1.16 -2.94 -8.48
N LEU A 187 -0.40 -2.40 -9.41
CA LEU A 187 -0.58 -2.65 -10.85
C LEU A 187 0.18 -3.89 -11.34
N LEU A 188 1.19 -4.36 -10.59
CA LEU A 188 1.95 -5.55 -10.97
C LEU A 188 1.09 -6.80 -10.81
N PRO A 189 1.19 -7.76 -11.73
CA PRO A 189 0.80 -9.12 -11.46
C PRO A 189 1.78 -9.69 -10.43
N ALA A 190 1.30 -10.13 -9.29
CA ALA A 190 2.16 -10.76 -8.28
C ALA A 190 2.15 -12.26 -8.46
#